data_bb193499b1221516d1ce88400c13ba29
#
_entry.id   bb193499b1221516d1ce88400c13ba29
#
_cell.length_a   1.000
_cell.length_b   1.000
_cell.length_c   1.000
_cell.angle_alpha   90.00
_cell.angle_beta   90.00
_cell.angle_gamma   90.00
#
_symmetry.space_group_name_H-M   'P 1'
#
loop_
_entity.id
_entity.type
_entity.pdbx_description
1 polymer ?
#
loop_
_entity_poly.entity_id
_entity_poly.type
_entity_poly.pdbx_seq_one_letter_code
_entity_poly.pdbx_strand_id
1 'polypeptide(L)'
;MSSKIGLALPATSAPKRSCARGDGYTLLLVGSFNTINATLYDRLNFNFIRDIAPVASVMRYPYVMVVNPSVPAKSIPELIAYAKANPGKLNMASPGTGTGDHIAGELFKMMTGVNMVHVPYRGAAPALTDLLGNQAQVMFPSMPSSIQYIRAGQLRALAVVTATRSDMLPDIPTVAEFVPGYEAGSWYGVGAPKATPAEIIDKLNKEINAGLADPKIKARLANLGGDVLALSPADFSKLIADETEKWGKLIRTLNIKAE
;
A
#
# COMPACT_ATOMS: atom_id res chain seq x y z
N MET A 1 -32.71 2.81 -7.06
CA MET A 1 -31.62 3.63 -7.62
C MET A 1 -30.33 2.83 -7.48
N SER A 2 -29.74 2.38 -8.57
CA SER A 2 -28.54 1.51 -8.54
C SER A 2 -27.29 2.39 -8.56
N SER A 3 -26.61 2.49 -7.40
CA SER A 3 -25.30 3.14 -7.31
C SER A 3 -24.25 2.20 -7.92
N LYS A 4 -23.58 2.65 -8.97
CA LYS A 4 -22.47 1.91 -9.56
C LYS A 4 -21.18 2.26 -8.81
N ILE A 5 -20.79 1.43 -7.86
CA ILE A 5 -19.43 1.46 -7.31
C ILE A 5 -18.54 0.81 -8.35
N GLY A 6 -17.77 1.60 -9.08
CA GLY A 6 -16.74 1.11 -9.98
C GLY A 6 -15.52 0.68 -9.19
N LEU A 7 -15.32 -0.63 -8.98
CA LEU A 7 -14.01 -1.12 -8.54
C LEU A 7 -13.01 -0.84 -9.68
N ALA A 8 -12.09 0.07 -9.46
CA ALA A 8 -10.96 0.24 -10.37
C ALA A 8 -10.04 -0.97 -10.21
N LEU A 9 -10.09 -1.87 -11.16
CA LEU A 9 -9.07 -2.88 -11.42
C LEU A 9 -7.72 -2.19 -11.76
N PRO A 10 -6.60 -2.92 -11.80
CA PRO A 10 -5.26 -2.35 -11.65
C PRO A 10 -5.04 -1.09 -12.46
N ALA A 11 -4.28 -0.21 -11.91
CA ALA A 11 -3.91 1.18 -12.17
C ALA A 11 -3.84 1.72 -13.62
N THR A 12 -4.02 0.90 -14.63
CA THR A 12 -3.93 1.27 -16.05
C THR A 12 -5.28 1.57 -16.71
N SER A 13 -6.40 1.27 -16.04
CA SER A 13 -7.72 1.57 -16.55
C SER A 13 -8.46 2.53 -15.62
N ALA A 14 -8.23 3.84 -15.80
CA ALA A 14 -9.28 4.79 -15.46
C ALA A 14 -10.54 4.35 -16.22
N PRO A 15 -11.72 4.43 -15.59
CA PRO A 15 -12.94 4.20 -16.34
C PRO A 15 -12.88 5.12 -17.58
N LYS A 16 -13.12 4.59 -18.77
CA LYS A 16 -13.14 5.31 -20.06
C LYS A 16 -14.18 6.45 -20.12
N ARG A 17 -14.52 7.04 -18.97
CA ARG A 17 -15.47 8.12 -18.79
C ARG A 17 -14.81 9.26 -18.02
N SER A 18 -13.95 10.00 -18.72
CA SER A 18 -13.61 11.37 -18.36
C SER A 18 -14.85 12.31 -18.33
N CYS A 19 -16.04 11.77 -18.54
CA CYS A 19 -17.34 12.41 -18.49
C CYS A 19 -18.25 11.84 -17.38
N ALA A 20 -17.69 11.30 -16.30
CA ALA A 20 -18.52 11.00 -15.13
C ALA A 20 -19.07 12.34 -14.61
N ARG A 21 -20.41 12.44 -14.57
CA ARG A 21 -21.09 13.65 -14.07
C ARG A 21 -20.67 13.87 -12.63
N GLY A 22 -20.35 15.09 -12.27
CA GLY A 22 -20.03 15.49 -10.89
C GLY A 22 -21.29 15.59 -10.01
N ASP A 23 -22.17 14.61 -10.10
CA ASP A 23 -23.46 14.57 -9.40
C ASP A 23 -23.41 13.78 -8.08
N GLY A 24 -22.23 13.30 -7.69
CA GLY A 24 -22.02 12.55 -6.46
C GLY A 24 -22.39 11.05 -6.53
N TYR A 25 -22.93 10.57 -7.66
CA TYR A 25 -23.31 9.16 -7.82
C TYR A 25 -22.21 8.28 -8.44
N THR A 26 -21.10 8.89 -8.85
CA THR A 26 -19.92 8.17 -9.31
C THR A 26 -18.79 8.39 -8.32
N LEU A 27 -18.35 7.30 -7.67
CA LEU A 27 -17.26 7.31 -6.71
C LEU A 27 -16.17 6.34 -7.16
N LEU A 28 -14.93 6.67 -6.82
CA LEU A 28 -13.76 5.87 -7.11
C LEU A 28 -13.12 5.44 -5.79
N LEU A 29 -12.82 4.15 -5.65
CA LEU A 29 -11.91 3.68 -4.62
C LEU A 29 -10.49 4.12 -5.00
N VAL A 30 -9.88 4.91 -4.14
CA VAL A 30 -8.51 5.41 -4.30
C VAL A 30 -7.60 4.83 -3.22
N GLY A 31 -6.30 4.78 -3.48
CA GLY A 31 -5.33 4.27 -2.53
C GLY A 31 -3.92 4.74 -2.84
N SER A 32 -2.95 4.37 -2.00
CA SER A 32 -1.54 4.73 -2.17
C SER A 32 -0.97 4.32 -3.54
N PHE A 33 -1.50 3.26 -4.17
CA PHE A 33 -1.11 2.87 -5.52
C PHE A 33 -1.37 3.96 -6.58
N ASN A 34 -2.38 4.82 -6.38
CA ASN A 34 -2.63 5.93 -7.31
C ASN A 34 -1.54 7.00 -7.23
N THR A 35 -0.97 7.24 -6.04
CA THR A 35 0.11 8.21 -5.84
C THR A 35 1.43 7.69 -6.42
N ILE A 36 1.68 6.38 -6.33
CA ILE A 36 2.81 5.69 -6.95
C ILE A 36 2.70 5.77 -8.47
N ASN A 37 1.54 5.41 -9.00
CA ASN A 37 1.30 5.33 -10.45
C ASN A 37 1.34 6.69 -11.16
N ALA A 38 1.07 7.77 -10.44
CA ALA A 38 1.19 9.14 -10.97
C ALA A 38 2.61 9.46 -11.48
N THR A 39 3.64 8.78 -10.95
CA THR A 39 5.04 8.93 -11.41
C THR A 39 5.54 7.71 -12.18
N LEU A 40 5.05 6.52 -11.87
CA LEU A 40 5.55 5.27 -12.45
C LEU A 40 5.20 5.13 -13.93
N TYR A 41 4.03 5.63 -14.34
CA TYR A 41 3.55 5.53 -15.72
C TYR A 41 3.67 6.87 -16.44
N ASP A 42 4.49 6.92 -17.50
CA ASP A 42 4.70 8.12 -18.32
C ASP A 42 3.43 8.58 -19.07
N ARG A 43 2.50 7.66 -19.33
CA ARG A 43 1.29 7.89 -20.12
C ARG A 43 0.06 7.28 -19.46
N LEU A 44 -0.50 8.00 -18.48
CA LEU A 44 -1.85 7.73 -18.02
C LEU A 44 -2.84 8.60 -18.76
N ASN A 45 -4.00 8.02 -19.17
CA ASN A 45 -5.09 8.77 -19.84
C ASN A 45 -5.77 9.77 -18.90
N PHE A 46 -5.33 9.89 -17.66
CA PHE A 46 -5.84 10.82 -16.65
C PHE A 46 -4.70 11.22 -15.71
N ASN A 47 -4.89 12.33 -15.02
CA ASN A 47 -4.01 12.77 -13.95
C ASN A 47 -4.76 12.63 -12.62
N PHE A 48 -4.27 11.78 -11.74
CA PHE A 48 -4.94 11.45 -10.49
C PHE A 48 -5.19 12.69 -9.61
N ILE A 49 -4.21 13.57 -9.47
CA ILE A 49 -4.32 14.78 -8.65
C ILE A 49 -5.24 15.81 -9.29
N ARG A 50 -5.17 15.97 -10.63
CA ARG A 50 -5.94 16.96 -11.35
C ARG A 50 -7.41 16.58 -11.54
N ASP A 51 -7.66 15.29 -11.81
CA ASP A 51 -8.95 14.86 -12.35
C ASP A 51 -9.86 14.21 -11.29
N ILE A 52 -9.34 13.96 -10.08
CA ILE A 52 -10.07 13.36 -8.96
C ILE A 52 -10.15 14.35 -7.79
N ALA A 53 -11.35 14.52 -7.24
CA ALA A 53 -11.56 15.24 -5.99
C ALA A 53 -11.51 14.24 -4.83
N PRO A 54 -10.61 14.41 -3.83
CA PRO A 54 -10.62 13.62 -2.61
C PRO A 54 -11.90 13.84 -1.82
N VAL A 55 -12.58 12.75 -1.45
CA VAL A 55 -13.84 12.79 -0.67
C VAL A 55 -13.56 12.45 0.79
N ALA A 56 -13.06 11.25 1.05
CA ALA A 56 -12.76 10.78 2.40
C ALA A 56 -11.67 9.71 2.35
N SER A 57 -10.77 9.72 3.32
CA SER A 57 -9.97 8.55 3.63
C SER A 57 -10.80 7.55 4.44
N VAL A 58 -10.47 6.27 4.34
CA VAL A 58 -11.24 5.20 4.98
C VAL A 58 -10.39 4.47 6.03
N MET A 59 -9.27 3.94 5.60
CA MET A 59 -8.39 3.19 6.47
C MET A 59 -6.94 3.30 6.01
N ARG A 60 -6.02 3.16 6.96
CA ARG A 60 -4.63 2.80 6.69
C ARG A 60 -4.39 1.36 7.09
N TYR A 61 -3.44 0.71 6.45
CA TYR A 61 -3.03 -0.63 6.82
C TYR A 61 -1.52 -0.80 6.63
N PRO A 62 -0.88 -1.57 7.53
CA PRO A 62 0.53 -1.86 7.41
C PRO A 62 0.80 -2.91 6.33
N TYR A 63 1.96 -2.81 5.71
CA TYR A 63 2.66 -3.96 5.18
C TYR A 63 3.48 -4.59 6.31
N VAL A 64 3.84 -5.84 6.13
CA VAL A 64 4.72 -6.55 7.07
C VAL A 64 5.86 -7.20 6.28
N MET A 65 7.09 -6.95 6.68
CA MET A 65 8.22 -7.67 6.11
C MET A 65 8.20 -9.09 6.61
N VAL A 66 8.02 -10.03 5.70
CA VAL A 66 8.04 -11.46 5.99
C VAL A 66 9.12 -12.17 5.20
N VAL A 67 9.64 -13.24 5.77
CA VAL A 67 10.57 -14.14 5.10
C VAL A 67 10.08 -15.58 5.18
N ASN A 68 10.47 -16.39 4.20
CA ASN A 68 10.35 -17.84 4.32
C ASN A 68 11.18 -18.32 5.53
N PRO A 69 10.69 -19.24 6.37
CA PRO A 69 11.42 -19.73 7.55
C PRO A 69 12.79 -20.34 7.28
N SER A 70 13.10 -20.75 6.04
CA SER A 70 14.41 -21.24 5.62
C SER A 70 15.48 -20.15 5.57
N VAL A 71 15.09 -18.87 5.49
CA VAL A 71 16.03 -17.75 5.55
C VAL A 71 16.65 -17.70 6.96
N PRO A 72 18.01 -17.73 7.08
CA PRO A 72 18.67 -17.75 8.38
C PRO A 72 18.76 -16.35 9.00
N ALA A 73 17.58 -15.66 9.07
CA ALA A 73 17.43 -14.35 9.69
C ALA A 73 16.13 -14.33 10.50
N LYS A 74 16.20 -13.87 11.75
CA LYS A 74 15.07 -13.76 12.69
C LYS A 74 14.76 -12.31 13.06
N SER A 75 15.56 -11.37 12.58
CA SER A 75 15.44 -9.94 12.85
C SER A 75 15.89 -9.13 11.64
N ILE A 76 15.55 -7.83 11.63
CA ILE A 76 15.97 -6.89 10.57
C ILE A 76 17.53 -6.80 10.50
N PRO A 77 18.26 -6.63 11.61
CA PRO A 77 19.72 -6.62 11.55
C PRO A 77 20.32 -7.90 10.95
N GLU A 78 19.78 -9.07 11.32
CA GLU A 78 20.23 -10.35 10.77
C GLU A 78 19.95 -10.48 9.27
N LEU A 79 18.75 -10.02 8.82
CA LEU A 79 18.42 -10.01 7.39
C LEU A 79 19.38 -9.10 6.61
N ILE A 80 19.65 -7.91 7.12
CA ILE A 80 20.59 -6.95 6.50
C ILE A 80 22.00 -7.58 6.41
N ALA A 81 22.48 -8.17 7.50
CA ALA A 81 23.79 -8.82 7.52
C ALA A 81 23.86 -9.99 6.52
N TYR A 82 22.82 -10.84 6.51
CA TYR A 82 22.74 -11.97 5.58
C TYR A 82 22.68 -11.51 4.12
N ALA A 83 21.85 -10.53 3.80
CA ALA A 83 21.71 -10.01 2.43
C ALA A 83 23.01 -9.34 1.94
N LYS A 84 23.74 -8.64 2.81
CA LYS A 84 25.03 -8.02 2.48
C LYS A 84 26.13 -9.08 2.25
N ALA A 85 26.12 -10.16 3.02
CA ALA A 85 27.04 -11.28 2.83
C ALA A 85 26.71 -12.14 1.60
N ASN A 86 25.47 -12.06 1.11
CA ASN A 86 24.96 -12.86 -0.01
C ASN A 86 24.25 -11.99 -1.05
N PRO A 87 24.93 -11.05 -1.71
CA PRO A 87 24.28 -10.12 -2.64
C PRO A 87 23.61 -10.87 -3.80
N GLY A 88 22.36 -10.52 -4.10
CA GLY A 88 21.56 -11.10 -5.17
C GLY A 88 21.06 -12.54 -4.92
N LYS A 89 21.25 -13.10 -3.72
CA LYS A 89 20.76 -14.45 -3.39
C LYS A 89 19.32 -14.47 -2.87
N LEU A 90 18.81 -13.33 -2.38
CA LEU A 90 17.44 -13.23 -1.92
C LEU A 90 16.55 -12.70 -3.05
N ASN A 91 15.51 -13.46 -3.37
CA ASN A 91 14.43 -13.04 -4.25
C ASN A 91 13.34 -12.35 -3.41
N MET A 92 13.01 -11.12 -3.77
CA MET A 92 11.96 -10.32 -3.15
C MET A 92 10.72 -10.37 -4.05
N ALA A 93 9.69 -11.10 -3.62
CA ALA A 93 8.42 -11.17 -4.34
C ALA A 93 7.58 -9.91 -4.17
N SER A 94 6.81 -9.56 -5.18
CA SER A 94 5.75 -8.55 -5.07
C SER A 94 4.54 -8.93 -5.95
N PRO A 95 3.34 -8.35 -5.67
CA PRO A 95 2.16 -8.54 -6.54
C PRO A 95 2.30 -7.94 -7.94
N GLY A 96 3.38 -7.24 -8.21
CA GLY A 96 3.71 -6.60 -9.47
C GLY A 96 4.50 -5.33 -9.30
N THR A 97 5.14 -4.89 -10.37
CA THR A 97 5.91 -3.64 -10.40
C THR A 97 5.01 -2.43 -10.09
N GLY A 98 5.46 -1.56 -9.19
CA GLY A 98 4.72 -0.37 -8.75
C GLY A 98 3.61 -0.61 -7.73
N THR A 99 3.48 -1.84 -7.20
CA THR A 99 2.63 -2.07 -6.02
C THR A 99 3.30 -1.53 -4.77
N GLY A 100 2.50 -1.27 -3.72
CA GLY A 100 3.05 -0.80 -2.44
C GLY A 100 4.05 -1.78 -1.82
N ASP A 101 3.81 -3.08 -1.98
CA ASP A 101 4.73 -4.17 -1.59
C ASP A 101 6.11 -4.00 -2.25
N HIS A 102 6.13 -3.78 -3.58
CA HIS A 102 7.36 -3.54 -4.33
C HIS A 102 8.08 -2.29 -3.84
N ILE A 103 7.35 -1.17 -3.74
CA ILE A 103 7.92 0.13 -3.36
C ILE A 103 8.45 0.10 -1.91
N ALA A 104 7.77 -0.60 -0.99
CA ALA A 104 8.28 -0.81 0.37
C ALA A 104 9.62 -1.59 0.35
N GLY A 105 9.71 -2.62 -0.46
CA GLY A 105 10.94 -3.38 -0.61
C GLY A 105 12.09 -2.58 -1.24
N GLU A 106 11.81 -1.80 -2.28
CA GLU A 106 12.82 -0.94 -2.92
C GLU A 106 13.30 0.17 -1.98
N LEU A 107 12.40 0.76 -1.16
CA LEU A 107 12.77 1.70 -0.11
C LEU A 107 13.73 1.04 0.90
N PHE A 108 13.42 -0.20 1.32
CA PHE A 108 14.29 -0.94 2.23
C PHE A 108 15.67 -1.20 1.62
N LYS A 109 15.73 -1.64 0.36
CA LYS A 109 17.00 -1.86 -0.36
C LYS A 109 17.81 -0.56 -0.43
N MET A 110 17.18 0.55 -0.79
CA MET A 110 17.84 1.85 -0.89
C MET A 110 18.42 2.31 0.45
N MET A 111 17.63 2.22 1.53
CA MET A 111 18.07 2.72 2.85
C MET A 111 19.10 1.85 3.54
N THR A 112 19.13 0.55 3.25
CA THR A 112 20.06 -0.41 3.88
C THR A 112 21.24 -0.80 3.01
N GLY A 113 21.19 -0.52 1.72
CA GLY A 113 22.21 -0.90 0.75
C GLY A 113 22.27 -2.41 0.47
N VAL A 114 21.22 -3.17 0.79
CA VAL A 114 21.14 -4.60 0.49
C VAL A 114 20.77 -4.84 -0.96
N ASN A 115 21.31 -5.90 -1.55
CA ASN A 115 20.98 -6.34 -2.91
C ASN A 115 20.05 -7.56 -2.85
N MET A 116 18.76 -7.34 -3.12
CA MET A 116 17.75 -8.38 -3.32
C MET A 116 17.18 -8.28 -4.73
N VAL A 117 16.96 -9.41 -5.39
CA VAL A 117 16.39 -9.45 -6.75
C VAL A 117 14.88 -9.31 -6.64
N HIS A 118 14.29 -8.29 -7.30
CA HIS A 118 12.85 -8.16 -7.37
C HIS A 118 12.26 -9.15 -8.37
N VAL A 119 11.23 -9.88 -7.92
CA VAL A 119 10.46 -10.84 -8.74
C VAL A 119 8.99 -10.42 -8.72
N PRO A 120 8.51 -9.78 -9.79
CA PRO A 120 7.11 -9.37 -9.89
C PRO A 120 6.20 -10.54 -10.28
N TYR A 121 5.04 -10.61 -9.64
CA TYR A 121 3.98 -11.58 -9.92
C TYR A 121 2.71 -10.87 -10.41
N ARG A 122 1.78 -11.63 -10.98
CA ARG A 122 0.45 -11.12 -11.37
C ARG A 122 -0.54 -11.19 -10.20
N GLY A 123 -0.23 -10.50 -9.10
CA GLY A 123 -1.07 -10.41 -7.90
C GLY A 123 -0.44 -11.06 -6.67
N ALA A 124 -1.07 -10.85 -5.51
CA ALA A 124 -0.53 -11.30 -4.21
C ALA A 124 -0.57 -12.83 -4.04
N ALA A 125 -1.60 -13.50 -4.57
CA ALA A 125 -1.76 -14.94 -4.37
C ALA A 125 -0.59 -15.77 -4.94
N PRO A 126 -0.20 -15.63 -6.22
CA PRO A 126 0.96 -16.36 -6.75
C PRO A 126 2.28 -15.93 -6.06
N ALA A 127 2.45 -14.66 -5.69
CA ALA A 127 3.63 -14.21 -4.96
C ALA A 127 3.75 -14.88 -3.59
N LEU A 128 2.65 -14.99 -2.84
CA LEU A 128 2.62 -15.69 -1.55
C LEU A 128 2.82 -17.20 -1.70
N THR A 129 2.30 -17.82 -2.74
CA THR A 129 2.53 -19.24 -3.03
C THR A 129 4.00 -19.53 -3.20
N ASP A 130 4.70 -18.74 -4.00
CA ASP A 130 6.13 -18.92 -4.26
C ASP A 130 6.99 -18.53 -3.04
N LEU A 131 6.55 -17.58 -2.22
CA LEU A 131 7.18 -17.28 -0.94
C LEU A 131 7.07 -18.47 0.03
N LEU A 132 5.88 -19.08 0.15
CA LEU A 132 5.65 -20.27 0.98
C LEU A 132 6.47 -21.47 0.46
N GLY A 133 6.58 -21.62 -0.86
CA GLY A 133 7.39 -22.65 -1.53
C GLY A 133 8.89 -22.37 -1.58
N ASN A 134 9.36 -21.27 -0.97
CA ASN A 134 10.77 -20.83 -0.97
C ASN A 134 11.36 -20.57 -2.38
N GLN A 135 10.53 -20.30 -3.39
CA GLN A 135 11.01 -19.79 -4.68
C GLN A 135 11.35 -18.30 -4.59
N ALA A 136 10.68 -17.58 -3.70
CA ALA A 136 11.08 -16.26 -3.22
C ALA A 136 11.34 -16.34 -1.70
N GLN A 137 12.19 -15.47 -1.18
CA GLN A 137 12.64 -15.53 0.20
C GLN A 137 12.08 -14.40 1.06
N VAL A 138 11.77 -13.25 0.47
CA VAL A 138 11.34 -12.03 1.16
C VAL A 138 10.12 -11.45 0.45
N MET A 139 9.19 -10.89 1.21
CA MET A 139 8.07 -10.11 0.67
C MET A 139 7.64 -9.06 1.69
N PHE A 140 6.95 -8.01 1.22
CA PHE A 140 6.35 -6.95 2.04
C PHE A 140 4.82 -6.94 1.88
N PRO A 141 4.12 -8.07 2.11
CA PRO A 141 2.68 -8.16 1.83
C PRO A 141 1.86 -7.28 2.78
N SER A 142 0.64 -6.94 2.35
CA SER A 142 -0.33 -6.32 3.24
C SER A 142 -0.66 -7.25 4.41
N MET A 143 -0.89 -6.69 5.60
CA MET A 143 -1.24 -7.47 6.78
C MET A 143 -2.42 -8.43 6.52
N PRO A 144 -3.54 -8.00 5.90
CA PRO A 144 -4.67 -8.90 5.65
C PRO A 144 -4.34 -10.13 4.81
N SER A 145 -3.39 -9.99 3.86
CA SER A 145 -3.04 -11.09 2.95
C SER A 145 -2.09 -12.12 3.57
N SER A 146 -1.38 -11.77 4.64
CA SER A 146 -0.29 -12.57 5.19
C SER A 146 -0.47 -13.04 6.64
N ILE A 147 -1.35 -12.40 7.41
CA ILE A 147 -1.50 -12.62 8.85
C ILE A 147 -1.78 -14.09 9.22
N GLN A 148 -2.57 -14.80 8.41
CA GLN A 148 -2.87 -16.21 8.64
C GLN A 148 -1.63 -17.10 8.54
N TYR A 149 -0.75 -16.83 7.56
CA TYR A 149 0.50 -17.58 7.37
C TYR A 149 1.53 -17.27 8.45
N ILE A 150 1.54 -16.03 8.95
CA ILE A 150 2.40 -15.61 10.06
C ILE A 150 1.94 -16.34 11.34
N ARG A 151 0.65 -16.32 11.65
CA ARG A 151 0.09 -17.00 12.82
C ARG A 151 0.25 -18.53 12.78
N ALA A 152 0.22 -19.09 11.57
CA ALA A 152 0.48 -20.52 11.36
C ALA A 152 1.98 -20.90 11.36
N GLY A 153 2.89 -19.92 11.52
CA GLY A 153 4.33 -20.15 11.48
C GLY A 153 4.88 -20.51 10.09
N GLN A 154 4.06 -20.41 9.05
CA GLN A 154 4.46 -20.70 7.67
C GLN A 154 5.30 -19.59 7.06
N LEU A 155 5.14 -18.36 7.56
CA LEU A 155 6.00 -17.21 7.25
C LEU A 155 6.51 -16.61 8.56
N ARG A 156 7.73 -16.11 8.55
CA ARG A 156 8.32 -15.38 9.67
C ARG A 156 8.17 -13.88 9.43
N ALA A 157 7.41 -13.18 10.28
CA ALA A 157 7.39 -11.74 10.31
C ALA A 157 8.66 -11.21 10.99
N LEU A 158 9.35 -10.27 10.35
CA LEU A 158 10.53 -9.61 10.91
C LEU A 158 10.22 -8.22 11.44
N ALA A 159 9.38 -7.46 10.76
CA ALA A 159 8.96 -6.13 11.19
C ALA A 159 7.71 -5.67 10.46
N VAL A 160 6.93 -4.76 11.06
CA VAL A 160 5.93 -3.97 10.35
C VAL A 160 6.59 -2.74 9.73
N VAL A 161 6.04 -2.25 8.63
CA VAL A 161 6.67 -1.17 7.85
C VAL A 161 6.11 0.22 8.16
N THR A 162 5.20 0.29 9.11
CA THR A 162 4.62 1.54 9.64
C THR A 162 5.53 2.17 10.69
N ALA A 163 5.33 3.47 10.97
CA ALA A 163 6.08 4.18 12.01
C ALA A 163 5.84 3.63 13.42
N THR A 164 4.67 3.04 13.67
CA THR A 164 4.27 2.43 14.94
C THR A 164 4.00 0.94 14.76
N ARG A 165 4.12 0.17 15.84
CA ARG A 165 3.78 -1.26 15.86
C ARG A 165 2.29 -1.48 15.60
N SER A 166 1.94 -2.67 15.13
CA SER A 166 0.55 -3.06 14.86
C SER A 166 -0.03 -3.85 16.02
N ASP A 167 -1.24 -3.52 16.44
CA ASP A 167 -1.97 -4.28 17.47
C ASP A 167 -2.24 -5.74 17.08
N MET A 168 -2.22 -6.04 15.78
CA MET A 168 -2.38 -7.42 15.29
C MET A 168 -1.13 -8.28 15.50
N LEU A 169 0.04 -7.66 15.62
CA LEU A 169 1.35 -8.28 15.82
C LEU A 169 2.16 -7.42 16.82
N PRO A 170 1.73 -7.32 18.09
CA PRO A 170 2.32 -6.38 19.04
C PRO A 170 3.79 -6.68 19.38
N ASP A 171 4.20 -7.95 19.27
CA ASP A 171 5.56 -8.39 19.53
C ASP A 171 6.51 -8.14 18.35
N ILE A 172 5.98 -7.82 17.15
CA ILE A 172 6.78 -7.56 15.98
C ILE A 172 7.17 -6.08 15.94
N PRO A 173 8.49 -5.78 15.86
CA PRO A 173 8.98 -4.40 15.84
C PRO A 173 8.63 -3.69 14.52
N THR A 174 8.90 -2.38 14.47
CA THR A 174 8.87 -1.64 13.21
C THR A 174 10.22 -1.72 12.51
N VAL A 175 10.22 -1.57 11.17
CA VAL A 175 11.50 -1.43 10.44
C VAL A 175 12.24 -0.18 10.90
N ALA A 176 11.51 0.89 11.24
CA ALA A 176 12.07 2.17 11.71
C ALA A 176 12.90 2.05 12.99
N GLU A 177 12.63 1.05 13.84
CA GLU A 177 13.44 0.78 15.05
C GLU A 177 14.90 0.41 14.71
N PHE A 178 15.15 -0.08 13.50
CA PHE A 178 16.48 -0.51 13.02
C PHE A 178 17.00 0.33 11.84
N VAL A 179 16.09 0.93 11.08
CA VAL A 179 16.37 1.76 9.90
C VAL A 179 15.64 3.09 10.08
N PRO A 180 16.26 4.07 10.76
CA PRO A 180 15.62 5.35 11.06
C PRO A 180 15.09 6.06 9.83
N GLY A 181 13.84 6.54 9.91
CA GLY A 181 13.16 7.22 8.80
C GLY A 181 12.51 6.29 7.77
N TYR A 182 12.60 4.97 7.94
CA TYR A 182 11.83 4.05 7.10
C TYR A 182 10.36 4.05 7.49
N GLU A 183 9.51 4.34 6.52
CA GLU A 183 8.06 4.24 6.65
C GLU A 183 7.43 3.97 5.29
N ALA A 184 6.66 2.88 5.18
CA ALA A 184 5.91 2.52 4.00
C ALA A 184 4.56 1.93 4.42
N GLY A 185 3.56 2.73 4.54
CA GLY A 185 2.18 2.29 4.78
C GLY A 185 1.33 2.38 3.54
N SER A 186 0.14 1.83 3.61
CA SER A 186 -0.87 1.99 2.59
C SER A 186 -2.18 2.49 3.19
N TRP A 187 -3.00 3.07 2.33
CA TRP A 187 -4.31 3.57 2.72
C TRP A 187 -5.31 3.38 1.57
N TYR A 188 -6.58 3.35 1.95
CA TYR A 188 -7.70 3.45 1.03
C TYR A 188 -8.56 4.65 1.36
N GLY A 189 -9.19 5.18 0.33
CA GLY A 189 -10.13 6.28 0.43
C GLY A 189 -11.11 6.30 -0.73
N VAL A 190 -11.94 7.31 -0.73
CA VAL A 190 -12.96 7.56 -1.75
C VAL A 190 -12.64 8.87 -2.44
N GLY A 191 -12.63 8.85 -3.74
CA GLY A 191 -12.56 10.02 -4.62
C GLY A 191 -13.83 10.16 -5.46
N ALA A 192 -14.05 11.36 -5.99
CA ALA A 192 -15.10 11.67 -6.92
C ALA A 192 -14.52 12.39 -8.16
N PRO A 193 -15.28 12.52 -9.27
CA PRO A 193 -14.87 13.37 -10.38
C PRO A 193 -14.56 14.79 -9.93
N LYS A 194 -13.54 15.43 -10.50
CA LYS A 194 -13.09 16.78 -10.09
C LYS A 194 -14.18 17.85 -10.15
N ALA A 195 -15.15 17.68 -11.06
CA ALA A 195 -16.28 18.60 -11.23
C ALA A 195 -17.41 18.42 -10.19
N THR A 196 -17.25 17.52 -9.20
CA THR A 196 -18.25 17.31 -8.14
C THR A 196 -18.28 18.53 -7.23
N PRO A 197 -19.47 19.17 -7.01
CA PRO A 197 -19.62 20.34 -6.15
C PRO A 197 -19.10 20.10 -4.73
N ALA A 198 -18.50 21.12 -4.12
CA ALA A 198 -17.92 21.03 -2.77
C ALA A 198 -18.95 20.59 -1.72
N GLU A 199 -20.19 21.09 -1.81
CA GLU A 199 -21.29 20.70 -0.91
C GLU A 199 -21.61 19.21 -0.94
N ILE A 200 -21.47 18.56 -2.11
CA ILE A 200 -21.65 17.12 -2.27
C ILE A 200 -20.45 16.38 -1.66
N ILE A 201 -19.23 16.87 -1.90
CA ILE A 201 -17.99 16.32 -1.30
C ILE A 201 -18.08 16.35 0.22
N ASP A 202 -18.46 17.51 0.80
CA ASP A 202 -18.57 17.68 2.25
C ASP A 202 -19.64 16.77 2.86
N LYS A 203 -20.79 16.65 2.19
CA LYS A 203 -21.85 15.74 2.63
C LYS A 203 -21.39 14.29 2.61
N LEU A 204 -20.75 13.84 1.52
CA LEU A 204 -20.21 12.49 1.41
C LEU A 204 -19.14 12.24 2.47
N ASN A 205 -18.22 13.17 2.70
CA ASN A 205 -17.19 13.07 3.74
C ASN A 205 -17.81 12.89 5.12
N LYS A 206 -18.81 13.73 5.46
CA LYS A 206 -19.51 13.66 6.75
C LYS A 206 -20.16 12.30 6.97
N GLU A 207 -20.90 11.79 5.98
CA GLU A 207 -21.57 10.49 6.07
C GLU A 207 -20.59 9.31 6.16
N ILE A 208 -19.51 9.35 5.37
CA ILE A 208 -18.46 8.33 5.43
C ILE A 208 -17.78 8.35 6.80
N ASN A 209 -17.39 9.52 7.32
CA ASN A 209 -16.73 9.64 8.63
C ASN A 209 -17.68 9.23 9.77
N ALA A 210 -18.99 9.52 9.67
CA ALA A 210 -19.99 9.03 10.61
C ALA A 210 -20.07 7.49 10.59
N GLY A 211 -20.06 6.88 9.40
CA GLY A 211 -19.99 5.43 9.26
C GLY A 211 -18.71 4.83 9.84
N LEU A 212 -17.56 5.49 9.64
CA LEU A 212 -16.27 5.05 10.19
C LEU A 212 -16.22 5.16 11.73
N ALA A 213 -17.06 5.99 12.34
CA ALA A 213 -17.20 6.08 13.79
C ALA A 213 -17.98 4.89 14.41
N ASP A 214 -18.75 4.15 13.60
CA ASP A 214 -19.51 2.97 14.07
C ASP A 214 -18.57 1.89 14.60
N PRO A 215 -18.80 1.38 15.85
CA PRO A 215 -17.95 0.35 16.44
C PRO A 215 -17.87 -0.95 15.63
N LYS A 216 -18.94 -1.33 14.92
CA LYS A 216 -18.95 -2.55 14.09
C LYS A 216 -18.07 -2.37 12.86
N ILE A 217 -18.09 -1.19 12.24
CA ILE A 217 -17.22 -0.87 11.09
C ILE A 217 -15.77 -0.81 11.55
N LYS A 218 -15.47 -0.15 12.67
CA LYS A 218 -14.13 -0.12 13.26
C LYS A 218 -13.60 -1.53 13.51
N ALA A 219 -14.40 -2.38 14.18
CA ALA A 219 -14.00 -3.77 14.44
C ALA A 219 -13.75 -4.55 13.14
N ARG A 220 -14.55 -4.31 12.10
CA ARG A 220 -14.37 -4.98 10.80
C ARG A 220 -13.08 -4.53 10.11
N LEU A 221 -12.76 -3.24 10.14
CA LEU A 221 -11.52 -2.70 9.58
C LEU A 221 -10.30 -3.21 10.36
N ALA A 222 -10.38 -3.23 11.69
CA ALA A 222 -9.34 -3.80 12.54
C ALA A 222 -9.10 -5.29 12.25
N ASN A 223 -10.16 -6.09 12.06
CA ASN A 223 -10.04 -7.50 11.66
C ASN A 223 -9.38 -7.69 10.29
N LEU A 224 -9.48 -6.70 9.42
CA LEU A 224 -8.76 -6.63 8.14
C LEU A 224 -7.31 -6.12 8.30
N GLY A 225 -6.86 -5.86 9.52
CA GLY A 225 -5.50 -5.41 9.79
C GLY A 225 -5.25 -3.93 9.52
N GLY A 226 -6.29 -3.12 9.51
CA GLY A 226 -6.18 -1.70 9.26
C GLY A 226 -6.83 -0.84 10.33
N ASP A 227 -6.33 0.38 10.47
CA ASP A 227 -6.86 1.40 11.37
C ASP A 227 -7.73 2.39 10.59
N VAL A 228 -8.80 2.86 11.24
CA VAL A 228 -9.63 3.94 10.68
C VAL A 228 -8.77 5.18 10.42
N LEU A 229 -8.93 5.74 9.24
CA LEU A 229 -8.30 6.99 8.82
C LEU A 229 -9.38 7.99 8.38
N ALA A 230 -10.01 8.66 9.35
CA ALA A 230 -11.08 9.61 9.11
C ALA A 230 -10.51 11.03 8.96
N LEU A 231 -10.24 11.45 7.73
CA LEU A 231 -9.70 12.79 7.42
C LEU A 231 -10.77 13.68 6.80
N SER A 232 -10.56 15.01 6.90
CA SER A 232 -11.27 15.98 6.08
C SER A 232 -10.87 15.86 4.61
N PRO A 233 -11.66 16.37 3.64
CA PRO A 233 -11.25 16.38 2.23
C PRO A 233 -9.93 17.13 2.00
N ALA A 234 -9.68 18.20 2.77
CA ALA A 234 -8.44 18.99 2.70
C ALA A 234 -7.23 18.20 3.21
N ASP A 235 -7.34 17.56 4.38
CA ASP A 235 -6.25 16.75 4.93
C ASP A 235 -5.99 15.51 4.06
N PHE A 236 -7.05 14.94 3.50
CA PHE A 236 -6.90 13.81 2.57
C PHE A 236 -6.22 14.25 1.26
N SER A 237 -6.54 15.45 0.75
CA SER A 237 -5.84 16.04 -0.39
C SER A 237 -4.36 16.25 -0.10
N LYS A 238 -4.03 16.73 1.10
CA LYS A 238 -2.65 16.91 1.55
C LYS A 238 -1.90 15.57 1.62
N LEU A 239 -2.51 14.55 2.23
CA LEU A 239 -1.94 13.20 2.27
C LEU A 239 -1.60 12.68 0.87
N ILE A 240 -2.53 12.83 -0.10
CA ILE A 240 -2.33 12.41 -1.48
C ILE A 240 -1.14 13.17 -2.12
N ALA A 241 -1.03 14.47 -1.87
CA ALA A 241 0.05 15.28 -2.44
C ALA A 241 1.42 14.87 -1.84
N ASP A 242 1.51 14.78 -0.51
CA ASP A 242 2.73 14.41 0.21
C ASP A 242 3.22 13.00 -0.21
N GLU A 243 2.30 12.04 -0.31
CA GLU A 243 2.61 10.68 -0.76
C GLU A 243 3.04 10.64 -2.24
N THR A 244 2.42 11.44 -3.10
CA THR A 244 2.81 11.51 -4.52
C THR A 244 4.23 12.05 -4.67
N GLU A 245 4.59 13.06 -3.89
CA GLU A 245 5.95 13.61 -3.89
C GLU A 245 6.98 12.59 -3.36
N LYS A 246 6.69 11.98 -2.20
CA LYS A 246 7.52 10.97 -1.56
C LYS A 246 7.83 9.81 -2.49
N TRP A 247 6.81 9.18 -3.04
CA TRP A 247 6.97 8.02 -3.93
C TRP A 247 7.54 8.42 -5.28
N GLY A 248 7.16 9.58 -5.79
CA GLY A 248 7.74 10.13 -7.01
C GLY A 248 9.24 10.35 -6.91
N LYS A 249 9.73 10.85 -5.77
CA LYS A 249 11.17 10.99 -5.51
C LYS A 249 11.87 9.63 -5.52
N LEU A 250 11.33 8.64 -4.81
CA LEU A 250 11.89 7.29 -4.75
C LEU A 250 11.97 6.64 -6.14
N ILE A 251 10.84 6.67 -6.90
CA ILE A 251 10.74 6.08 -8.23
C ILE A 251 11.78 6.66 -9.17
N ARG A 252 11.94 7.99 -9.17
CA ARG A 252 12.96 8.67 -10.01
C ARG A 252 14.38 8.35 -9.57
N THR A 253 14.65 8.33 -8.25
CA THR A 253 15.99 8.02 -7.72
C THR A 253 16.44 6.62 -8.08
N LEU A 254 15.53 5.64 -8.02
CA LEU A 254 15.81 4.23 -8.32
C LEU A 254 15.55 3.86 -9.78
N ASN A 255 15.10 4.82 -10.61
CA ASN A 255 14.75 4.60 -12.01
C ASN A 255 13.79 3.40 -12.21
N ILE A 256 12.81 3.28 -11.30
CA ILE A 256 11.79 2.21 -11.38
C ILE A 256 10.89 2.52 -12.58
N LYS A 257 10.71 1.53 -13.46
CA LYS A 257 9.87 1.64 -14.65
C LYS A 257 8.73 0.64 -14.58
N ALA A 258 7.57 1.05 -15.10
CA ALA A 258 6.48 0.12 -15.37
C ALA A 258 6.90 -0.87 -16.48
N GLU A 259 6.52 -2.14 -16.31
CA GLU A 259 6.67 -3.19 -17.32
C GLU A 259 5.52 -3.14 -18.34
#